data_3ae1bb1f859e82f402e217241eb78f21
#
_entry.id   3ae1bb1f859e82f402e217241eb78f21
#
_cell.length_a   1.000
_cell.length_b   1.000
_cell.length_c   1.000
_cell.angle_alpha   90.00
_cell.angle_beta   90.00
_cell.angle_gamma   90.00
#
_symmetry.space_group_name_H-M   'P 1'
#
loop_
_entity.id
_entity.type
_entity.pdbx_description
1 polymer ?
#
loop_
_entity_poly.entity_id
_entity_poly.type
_entity_poly.pdbx_seq_one_letter_code
_entity_poly.pdbx_strand_id
1 'polypeptide(L)'
;MSIYHCSIKIVSRAGGRSAVASAAYRAGEKLYNEETGLTHDFTHKGGVVMNEVILPDNAPRRYLDRQVLWNEVQQIEKRSDAQFAREIEVALPNEMTREQQIECVRSFIQDNFIKEGMIADWALHDKGDGNPHAHVLLTLRGIDEHEKWLQKQKTVFANGRDEKGRPTYDPTKPSYDPKRKEETSQYRIPQLDKDGKQKVRVRKGKGTEYLWEKITVPENDWNDHSKAEIWRSSWAEHCNRYLAKDKQIDHRSYARQGIDKVPTIHEGVVARQMEEEGKTADRCQINREVRERNSLKQQIRDIAEEITKLITEKARSIYGRFEKLRRTLGDPEGARADAGSSRTTAGGDRFLARAAGRIAEAKRAADDTEQAIARTDNRIIELKNLIKEAKDNIYERFERLKARRNARYDGGYAEAAGSAAFGELQSTQDHIGAFLRELEAKERASEEKRQDRGVEQKAERSGSDRSGSREERGSKEGRRESPKGSGKDKNRPRRQTGGTR
;
A
#
# COMPACT_ATOMS: atom_id res chain seq x y z
N MET A 1 -17.69 6.32 -5.92
CA MET A 1 -16.28 6.21 -5.44
C MET A 1 -15.40 5.94 -6.64
N SER A 2 -14.48 6.83 -6.92
CA SER A 2 -13.58 6.72 -8.08
C SER A 2 -12.71 5.47 -7.94
N ILE A 3 -12.60 4.72 -9.02
CA ILE A 3 -11.78 3.48 -9.05
C ILE A 3 -10.50 3.82 -9.81
N TYR A 4 -9.34 3.60 -9.17
CA TYR A 4 -8.07 3.69 -9.86
C TYR A 4 -7.89 2.50 -10.82
N HIS A 5 -7.59 2.79 -12.08
CA HIS A 5 -7.14 1.78 -13.05
C HIS A 5 -6.11 2.40 -13.99
N CYS A 6 -4.97 1.74 -14.13
CA CYS A 6 -3.94 2.06 -15.12
C CYS A 6 -3.26 0.75 -15.54
N SER A 7 -3.63 0.26 -16.71
CA SER A 7 -3.10 -0.94 -17.33
C SER A 7 -2.09 -0.59 -18.40
N ILE A 8 -0.94 -1.26 -18.42
CA ILE A 8 0.13 -1.05 -19.40
C ILE A 8 0.34 -2.36 -20.14
N LYS A 9 0.18 -2.34 -21.46
CA LYS A 9 0.27 -3.52 -22.34
C LYS A 9 1.20 -3.26 -23.52
N ILE A 10 1.69 -4.30 -24.16
CA ILE A 10 2.48 -4.20 -25.39
C ILE A 10 1.64 -4.71 -26.57
N VAL A 11 1.63 -3.96 -27.65
CA VAL A 11 1.14 -4.38 -28.96
C VAL A 11 2.32 -4.89 -29.75
N SER A 12 2.33 -6.19 -30.07
CA SER A 12 3.47 -6.84 -30.73
C SER A 12 3.03 -7.79 -31.82
N ARG A 13 3.93 -8.00 -32.80
CA ARG A 13 3.75 -8.95 -33.89
C ARG A 13 3.63 -10.40 -33.37
N ALA A 14 4.50 -10.79 -32.44
CA ALA A 14 4.44 -12.12 -31.82
C ALA A 14 3.11 -12.40 -31.10
N GLY A 15 2.43 -11.37 -30.61
CA GLY A 15 1.08 -11.48 -30.03
C GLY A 15 -0.05 -11.51 -31.06
N GLY A 16 0.26 -11.64 -32.36
CA GLY A 16 -0.72 -11.66 -33.46
C GLY A 16 -1.46 -10.31 -33.63
N ARG A 17 -0.90 -9.21 -33.12
CA ARG A 17 -1.53 -7.88 -33.16
C ARG A 17 -0.91 -7.02 -34.24
N SER A 18 -1.74 -6.13 -34.83
CA SER A 18 -1.33 -5.06 -35.73
C SER A 18 -1.47 -3.72 -35.02
N ALA A 19 -0.49 -2.82 -35.23
CA ALA A 19 -0.58 -1.45 -34.73
C ALA A 19 -1.71 -0.70 -35.41
N VAL A 20 -1.85 -0.83 -36.73
CA VAL A 20 -2.91 -0.20 -37.54
C VAL A 20 -4.29 -0.68 -37.07
N ALA A 21 -4.51 -2.00 -36.93
CA ALA A 21 -5.77 -2.53 -36.42
C ALA A 21 -6.09 -2.06 -34.99
N SER A 22 -5.05 -1.97 -34.16
CA SER A 22 -5.17 -1.50 -32.79
C SER A 22 -5.58 -0.01 -32.74
N ALA A 23 -4.98 0.81 -33.57
CA ALA A 23 -5.33 2.24 -33.69
C ALA A 23 -6.73 2.44 -34.23
N ALA A 24 -7.08 1.73 -35.34
CA ALA A 24 -8.42 1.76 -35.93
C ALA A 24 -9.51 1.41 -34.90
N TYR A 25 -9.29 0.34 -34.14
CA TYR A 25 -10.25 -0.10 -33.11
C TYR A 25 -10.46 0.96 -32.01
N ARG A 26 -9.38 1.60 -31.55
CA ARG A 26 -9.48 2.58 -30.46
C ARG A 26 -10.10 3.87 -30.93
N ALA A 27 -9.71 4.34 -32.09
CA ALA A 27 -10.27 5.57 -32.66
C ALA A 27 -11.70 5.41 -33.22
N GLY A 28 -12.15 4.17 -33.45
CA GLY A 28 -13.43 3.94 -34.12
C GLY A 28 -13.38 4.36 -35.61
N GLU A 29 -12.24 4.15 -36.25
CA GLU A 29 -11.97 4.58 -37.61
C GLU A 29 -11.76 3.43 -38.57
N LYS A 30 -11.73 3.75 -39.86
CA LYS A 30 -11.40 2.84 -40.93
C LYS A 30 -9.99 3.11 -41.43
N LEU A 31 -9.05 2.16 -41.21
CA LEU A 31 -7.64 2.29 -41.60
C LEU A 31 -7.21 1.13 -42.49
N TYR A 32 -6.41 1.44 -43.51
CA TYR A 32 -5.79 0.45 -44.38
C TYR A 32 -4.41 0.07 -43.84
N ASN A 33 -4.17 -1.23 -43.73
CA ASN A 33 -2.88 -1.78 -43.28
C ASN A 33 -2.08 -2.21 -44.54
N GLU A 34 -1.04 -1.47 -44.85
CA GLU A 34 -0.18 -1.68 -46.02
C GLU A 34 0.57 -2.99 -45.96
N GLU A 35 0.99 -3.45 -44.78
CA GLU A 35 1.72 -4.71 -44.61
C GLU A 35 0.88 -5.93 -44.97
N THR A 36 -0.37 -5.94 -44.63
CA THR A 36 -1.28 -7.09 -44.80
C THR A 36 -2.24 -6.94 -45.99
N GLY A 37 -2.37 -5.74 -46.55
CA GLY A 37 -3.38 -5.42 -47.56
C GLY A 37 -4.82 -5.42 -47.07
N LEU A 38 -5.01 -5.41 -45.71
CA LEU A 38 -6.34 -5.49 -45.11
C LEU A 38 -6.81 -4.09 -44.64
N THR A 39 -8.09 -3.84 -44.83
CA THR A 39 -8.75 -2.66 -44.22
C THR A 39 -9.43 -3.07 -42.94
N HIS A 40 -9.10 -2.36 -41.87
CA HIS A 40 -9.73 -2.49 -40.55
C HIS A 40 -10.79 -1.39 -40.40
N ASP A 41 -12.07 -1.77 -40.40
CA ASP A 41 -13.17 -0.82 -40.30
C ASP A 41 -13.92 -0.99 -38.97
N PHE A 42 -13.78 0.02 -38.10
CA PHE A 42 -14.42 0.10 -36.79
C PHE A 42 -15.33 1.34 -36.67
N THR A 43 -15.77 1.93 -37.79
CA THR A 43 -16.65 3.11 -37.79
C THR A 43 -18.00 2.88 -37.12
N HIS A 44 -18.44 1.62 -37.04
CA HIS A 44 -19.67 1.23 -36.34
C HIS A 44 -19.51 1.08 -34.83
N LYS A 45 -18.28 1.24 -34.31
CA LYS A 45 -18.02 1.13 -32.88
C LYS A 45 -18.60 2.33 -32.11
N GLY A 46 -19.64 2.08 -31.32
CA GLY A 46 -20.20 3.09 -30.42
C GLY A 46 -19.29 3.38 -29.22
N GLY A 47 -19.54 4.53 -28.60
CA GLY A 47 -18.89 4.91 -27.34
C GLY A 47 -17.51 5.58 -27.48
N VAL A 48 -17.04 5.87 -28.70
CA VAL A 48 -15.87 6.72 -28.91
C VAL A 48 -16.30 8.17 -28.81
N VAL A 49 -15.88 8.86 -27.76
CA VAL A 49 -16.25 10.25 -27.47
C VAL A 49 -15.36 11.23 -28.22
N MET A 50 -14.05 10.94 -28.23
CA MET A 50 -13.06 11.67 -29.00
C MET A 50 -11.81 10.81 -29.22
N ASN A 51 -11.04 11.18 -30.22
CA ASN A 51 -9.71 10.65 -30.50
C ASN A 51 -8.79 11.75 -31.00
N GLU A 52 -7.49 11.62 -30.79
CA GLU A 52 -6.48 12.61 -31.17
C GLU A 52 -5.10 11.99 -31.24
N VAL A 53 -4.27 12.46 -32.16
CA VAL A 53 -2.84 12.18 -32.20
C VAL A 53 -2.10 13.42 -31.73
N ILE A 54 -1.21 13.27 -30.73
CA ILE A 54 -0.38 14.34 -30.18
C ILE A 54 1.07 14.03 -30.51
N LEU A 55 1.74 15.04 -31.10
CA LEU A 55 3.12 14.94 -31.54
C LEU A 55 4.07 15.71 -30.63
N PRO A 56 5.30 15.25 -30.39
CA PRO A 56 6.38 16.10 -29.91
C PRO A 56 6.82 17.08 -31.00
N ASP A 57 7.46 18.18 -30.62
CA ASP A 57 7.79 19.30 -31.51
C ASP A 57 8.65 18.91 -32.71
N ASN A 58 9.50 17.89 -32.56
CA ASN A 58 10.42 17.38 -33.61
C ASN A 58 9.77 16.29 -34.50
N ALA A 59 8.51 15.94 -34.29
CA ALA A 59 7.86 14.92 -35.10
C ALA A 59 7.22 15.53 -36.37
N PRO A 60 7.33 14.85 -37.52
CA PRO A 60 6.71 15.30 -38.76
C PRO A 60 5.20 15.41 -38.65
N ARG A 61 4.62 16.52 -39.11
CA ARG A 61 3.16 16.75 -39.06
C ARG A 61 2.33 15.69 -39.79
N ARG A 62 2.93 14.94 -40.77
CA ARG A 62 2.23 13.83 -41.44
C ARG A 62 1.76 12.74 -40.48
N TYR A 63 2.39 12.63 -39.30
CA TYR A 63 1.98 11.63 -38.27
C TYR A 63 0.73 12.05 -37.48
N LEU A 64 0.15 13.23 -37.72
CA LEU A 64 -1.22 13.53 -37.30
C LEU A 64 -2.24 12.61 -38.02
N ASP A 65 -1.89 12.11 -39.22
CA ASP A 65 -2.63 11.04 -39.87
C ASP A 65 -2.26 9.70 -39.22
N ARG A 66 -3.23 9.14 -38.52
CA ARG A 66 -3.11 7.85 -37.78
C ARG A 66 -2.73 6.70 -38.69
N GLN A 67 -3.25 6.66 -39.93
CA GLN A 67 -2.94 5.61 -40.89
C GLN A 67 -1.47 5.68 -41.32
N VAL A 68 -0.98 6.87 -41.63
CA VAL A 68 0.44 7.10 -41.99
C VAL A 68 1.34 6.70 -40.81
N LEU A 69 1.05 7.18 -39.61
CA LEU A 69 1.85 6.90 -38.40
C LEU A 69 2.02 5.39 -38.18
N TRP A 70 0.91 4.67 -38.07
CA TRP A 70 0.97 3.26 -37.64
C TRP A 70 1.42 2.30 -38.76
N ASN A 71 1.23 2.65 -40.04
CA ASN A 71 1.86 1.91 -41.15
C ASN A 71 3.39 2.10 -41.15
N GLU A 72 3.91 3.32 -41.00
CA GLU A 72 5.35 3.53 -40.89
C GLU A 72 5.94 2.79 -39.69
N VAL A 73 5.29 2.82 -38.51
CA VAL A 73 5.72 2.07 -37.33
C VAL A 73 5.81 0.56 -37.65
N GLN A 74 4.82 -0.03 -38.33
CA GLN A 74 4.87 -1.45 -38.69
C GLN A 74 6.00 -1.77 -39.70
N GLN A 75 6.24 -0.88 -40.65
CA GLN A 75 7.29 -1.03 -41.67
C GLN A 75 8.71 -1.01 -41.09
N ILE A 76 8.97 -0.17 -40.07
CA ILE A 76 10.30 -0.10 -39.44
C ILE A 76 10.54 -1.28 -38.47
N GLU A 77 9.50 -1.92 -37.95
CA GLU A 77 9.56 -3.02 -36.97
C GLU A 77 9.54 -4.38 -37.68
N LYS A 78 10.65 -4.77 -38.32
CA LYS A 78 10.73 -5.92 -39.24
C LYS A 78 10.83 -7.29 -38.55
N ARG A 79 11.21 -7.36 -37.28
CA ARG A 79 11.43 -8.64 -36.59
C ARG A 79 10.10 -9.36 -36.30
N SER A 80 10.14 -10.70 -36.26
CA SER A 80 8.97 -11.52 -35.95
C SER A 80 8.46 -11.33 -34.52
N ASP A 81 9.36 -10.90 -33.58
CA ASP A 81 9.06 -10.59 -32.18
C ASP A 81 8.90 -9.08 -31.94
N ALA A 82 8.80 -8.28 -33.00
CA ALA A 82 8.77 -6.81 -32.87
C ALA A 82 7.60 -6.32 -32.03
N GLN A 83 7.90 -5.41 -31.13
CA GLN A 83 6.92 -4.61 -30.41
C GLN A 83 6.63 -3.35 -31.21
N PHE A 84 5.35 -3.10 -31.53
CA PHE A 84 4.92 -1.93 -32.30
C PHE A 84 4.62 -0.72 -31.43
N ALA A 85 3.88 -0.94 -30.37
CA ALA A 85 3.40 0.13 -29.52
C ALA A 85 3.26 -0.32 -28.06
N ARG A 86 3.24 0.66 -27.16
CA ARG A 86 2.76 0.49 -25.80
C ARG A 86 1.37 1.08 -25.68
N GLU A 87 0.46 0.31 -25.14
CA GLU A 87 -0.87 0.75 -24.81
C GLU A 87 -0.97 1.04 -23.33
N ILE A 88 -1.49 2.19 -22.97
CA ILE A 88 -1.91 2.53 -21.63
C ILE A 88 -3.41 2.72 -21.63
N GLU A 89 -4.10 1.98 -20.77
CA GLU A 89 -5.53 2.06 -20.58
C GLU A 89 -5.80 2.58 -19.17
N VAL A 90 -6.52 3.68 -19.05
CA VAL A 90 -6.78 4.38 -17.79
C VAL A 90 -8.27 4.60 -17.60
N ALA A 91 -8.79 4.33 -16.40
CA ALA A 91 -10.15 4.69 -16.04
C ALA A 91 -10.23 6.17 -15.60
N LEU A 92 -11.30 6.82 -15.97
CA LEU A 92 -11.59 8.21 -15.62
C LEU A 92 -12.64 8.27 -14.51
N PRO A 93 -12.43 9.08 -13.49
CA PRO A 93 -13.42 9.31 -12.45
C PRO A 93 -14.73 9.88 -13.01
N ASN A 94 -15.86 9.30 -12.59
CA ASN A 94 -17.19 9.79 -12.95
C ASN A 94 -17.54 11.15 -12.30
N GLU A 95 -16.78 11.55 -11.30
CA GLU A 95 -16.89 12.83 -10.61
C GLU A 95 -16.38 14.01 -11.46
N MET A 96 -15.62 13.74 -12.52
CA MET A 96 -15.12 14.76 -13.46
C MET A 96 -16.14 15.09 -14.53
N THR A 97 -16.21 16.37 -14.93
CA THR A 97 -16.92 16.73 -16.16
C THR A 97 -16.19 16.18 -17.39
N ARG A 98 -16.85 16.15 -18.54
CA ARG A 98 -16.24 15.69 -19.79
C ARG A 98 -14.99 16.48 -20.16
N GLU A 99 -15.05 17.79 -20.01
CA GLU A 99 -13.94 18.70 -20.28
C GLU A 99 -12.76 18.42 -19.36
N GLN A 100 -13.04 18.19 -18.06
CA GLN A 100 -12.01 17.81 -17.09
C GLN A 100 -11.39 16.45 -17.41
N GLN A 101 -12.17 15.47 -17.86
CA GLN A 101 -11.68 14.16 -18.29
C GLN A 101 -10.71 14.29 -19.47
N ILE A 102 -11.08 15.08 -20.47
CA ILE A 102 -10.24 15.33 -21.66
C ILE A 102 -8.94 16.03 -21.27
N GLU A 103 -9.02 17.10 -20.47
CA GLU A 103 -7.85 17.86 -20.03
C GLU A 103 -6.93 17.03 -19.14
N CYS A 104 -7.48 16.19 -18.25
CA CYS A 104 -6.74 15.28 -17.43
C CYS A 104 -5.90 14.29 -18.28
N VAL A 105 -6.49 13.69 -19.31
CA VAL A 105 -5.77 12.78 -20.20
C VAL A 105 -4.71 13.52 -21.02
N ARG A 106 -5.04 14.68 -21.58
CA ARG A 106 -4.09 15.48 -22.38
C ARG A 106 -2.88 15.91 -21.55
N SER A 107 -3.12 16.45 -20.35
CA SER A 107 -2.02 16.86 -19.47
C SER A 107 -1.17 15.67 -19.02
N PHE A 108 -1.77 14.52 -18.73
CA PHE A 108 -1.04 13.29 -18.43
C PHE A 108 -0.16 12.83 -19.61
N ILE A 109 -0.71 12.84 -20.83
CA ILE A 109 0.02 12.48 -22.06
C ILE A 109 1.17 13.45 -22.28
N GLN A 110 0.91 14.75 -22.17
CA GLN A 110 1.90 15.80 -22.40
C GLN A 110 3.07 15.66 -21.41
N ASP A 111 2.78 15.48 -20.13
CA ASP A 111 3.79 15.47 -19.07
C ASP A 111 4.66 14.21 -19.06
N ASN A 112 4.09 13.05 -19.44
CA ASN A 112 4.78 11.77 -19.31
C ASN A 112 5.31 11.18 -20.61
N PHE A 113 4.79 11.59 -21.77
CA PHE A 113 5.13 10.93 -23.03
C PHE A 113 5.62 11.90 -24.10
N ILE A 114 4.89 12.99 -24.35
CA ILE A 114 5.26 13.95 -25.40
C ILE A 114 6.58 14.65 -25.05
N LYS A 115 6.75 15.08 -23.81
CA LYS A 115 8.00 15.70 -23.33
C LYS A 115 9.22 14.76 -23.41
N GLU A 116 8.99 13.45 -23.36
CA GLU A 116 10.03 12.44 -23.55
C GLU A 116 10.28 12.11 -25.04
N GLY A 117 9.48 12.63 -25.96
CA GLY A 117 9.62 12.46 -27.41
C GLY A 117 8.82 11.30 -27.99
N MET A 118 7.86 10.73 -27.27
CA MET A 118 6.92 9.75 -27.80
C MET A 118 5.80 10.44 -28.58
N ILE A 119 5.29 9.76 -29.61
CA ILE A 119 4.02 10.13 -30.24
C ILE A 119 2.90 9.37 -29.52
N ALA A 120 1.83 10.06 -29.18
CA ALA A 120 0.67 9.48 -28.50
C ALA A 120 -0.56 9.57 -29.41
N ASP A 121 -1.20 8.43 -29.68
CA ASP A 121 -2.50 8.30 -30.31
C ASP A 121 -3.50 7.80 -29.27
N TRP A 122 -4.45 8.64 -28.91
CA TRP A 122 -5.36 8.33 -27.82
C TRP A 122 -6.84 8.53 -28.19
N ALA A 123 -7.68 7.78 -27.48
CA ALA A 123 -9.13 7.88 -27.61
C ALA A 123 -9.81 7.74 -26.25
N LEU A 124 -10.84 8.54 -26.05
CA LEU A 124 -11.73 8.49 -24.89
C LEU A 124 -12.97 7.68 -25.24
N HIS A 125 -13.24 6.67 -24.45
CA HIS A 125 -14.41 5.81 -24.59
C HIS A 125 -15.37 6.00 -23.42
N ASP A 126 -16.64 6.14 -23.73
CA ASP A 126 -17.74 6.16 -22.76
C ASP A 126 -19.03 5.69 -23.45
N LYS A 127 -19.62 4.62 -22.93
CA LYS A 127 -20.90 4.07 -23.40
C LYS A 127 -22.07 4.52 -22.54
N GLY A 128 -21.83 5.40 -21.55
CA GLY A 128 -22.85 5.78 -20.56
C GLY A 128 -23.10 4.69 -19.50
N ASP A 129 -22.23 3.69 -19.42
CA ASP A 129 -22.31 2.58 -18.48
C ASP A 129 -21.58 2.86 -17.14
N GLY A 130 -21.14 4.11 -16.95
CA GLY A 130 -20.41 4.53 -15.74
C GLY A 130 -18.94 4.12 -15.71
N ASN A 131 -18.37 3.72 -16.83
CA ASN A 131 -16.97 3.33 -16.97
C ASN A 131 -16.24 4.12 -18.08
N PRO A 132 -16.16 5.48 -17.98
CA PRO A 132 -15.37 6.26 -18.91
C PRO A 132 -13.90 5.89 -18.77
N HIS A 133 -13.22 5.65 -19.90
CA HIS A 133 -11.82 5.25 -19.93
C HIS A 133 -11.12 5.75 -21.18
N ALA A 134 -9.81 5.94 -21.07
CA ALA A 134 -8.99 6.34 -22.21
C ALA A 134 -7.98 5.25 -22.56
N HIS A 135 -7.79 5.05 -23.86
CA HIS A 135 -6.70 4.26 -24.42
C HIS A 135 -5.67 5.18 -25.03
N VAL A 136 -4.43 5.04 -24.64
CA VAL A 136 -3.28 5.78 -25.17
C VAL A 136 -2.33 4.79 -25.82
N LEU A 137 -2.13 4.92 -27.12
CA LEU A 137 -1.18 4.12 -27.89
C LEU A 137 0.06 4.95 -28.16
N LEU A 138 1.22 4.47 -27.68
CA LEU A 138 2.50 5.19 -27.67
C LEU A 138 3.50 4.53 -28.59
N THR A 139 4.28 5.35 -29.33
CA THR A 139 5.41 4.84 -30.10
C THR A 139 6.55 4.38 -29.19
N LEU A 140 7.38 3.46 -29.66
CA LEU A 140 8.51 2.88 -28.94
C LEU A 140 9.87 3.41 -29.47
N ARG A 141 9.82 4.30 -30.44
CA ARG A 141 10.98 5.00 -31.00
C ARG A 141 10.72 6.48 -30.97
N GLY A 142 11.74 7.25 -30.63
CA GLY A 142 11.73 8.69 -30.81
C GLY A 142 12.05 9.06 -32.27
N ILE A 143 12.01 10.36 -32.53
CA ILE A 143 12.33 10.97 -33.82
C ILE A 143 13.54 11.87 -33.62
N ASP A 144 14.49 11.88 -34.56
CA ASP A 144 15.66 12.73 -34.52
C ASP A 144 15.37 14.14 -35.10
N GLU A 145 16.38 15.02 -35.06
CA GLU A 145 16.33 16.40 -35.59
C GLU A 145 16.13 16.48 -37.14
N HIS A 146 16.25 15.33 -37.81
CA HIS A 146 16.04 15.19 -39.26
C HIS A 146 14.73 14.46 -39.58
N GLU A 147 13.78 14.43 -38.65
CA GLU A 147 12.50 13.76 -38.79
C GLU A 147 12.56 12.23 -39.06
N LYS A 148 13.67 11.57 -38.65
CA LYS A 148 13.85 10.13 -38.85
C LYS A 148 13.65 9.38 -37.54
N TRP A 149 13.10 8.17 -37.67
CA TRP A 149 12.94 7.26 -36.53
C TRP A 149 14.29 6.84 -35.95
N LEU A 150 14.49 7.07 -34.67
CA LEU A 150 15.63 6.57 -33.91
C LEU A 150 15.59 5.04 -33.80
N GLN A 151 16.74 4.41 -33.63
CA GLN A 151 16.83 2.99 -33.33
C GLN A 151 16.42 2.75 -31.87
N LYS A 152 15.88 1.57 -31.55
CA LYS A 152 15.56 1.19 -30.14
C LYS A 152 16.81 0.99 -29.30
N GLN A 153 17.93 0.72 -29.95
CA GLN A 153 19.21 0.42 -29.32
C GLN A 153 20.33 1.12 -30.07
N LYS A 154 21.35 1.55 -29.35
CA LYS A 154 22.59 2.11 -29.91
C LYS A 154 23.80 1.31 -29.45
N THR A 155 24.84 1.28 -30.29
CA THR A 155 26.11 0.69 -29.94
C THR A 155 27.05 1.80 -29.44
N VAL A 156 27.48 1.65 -28.18
CA VAL A 156 28.42 2.60 -27.53
C VAL A 156 29.72 1.91 -27.17
N PHE A 157 30.79 2.68 -26.98
CA PHE A 157 32.00 2.13 -26.39
C PHE A 157 31.81 1.92 -24.90
N ALA A 158 32.23 0.75 -24.39
CA ALA A 158 32.22 0.47 -22.97
C ALA A 158 33.17 1.42 -22.23
N ASN A 159 32.73 1.89 -21.05
CA ASN A 159 33.51 2.77 -20.18
C ASN A 159 33.72 2.17 -18.76
N GLY A 160 33.36 0.89 -18.57
CA GLY A 160 33.54 0.14 -17.33
C GLY A 160 33.53 -1.36 -17.56
N ARG A 161 33.86 -2.14 -16.50
CA ARG A 161 33.70 -3.57 -16.43
C ARG A 161 32.93 -3.94 -15.16
N ASP A 162 32.11 -4.99 -15.23
CA ASP A 162 31.45 -5.54 -14.05
C ASP A 162 32.42 -6.41 -13.23
N GLU A 163 31.94 -6.93 -12.09
CA GLU A 163 32.70 -7.82 -11.20
C GLU A 163 33.20 -9.11 -11.90
N LYS A 164 32.58 -9.50 -13.00
CA LYS A 164 32.94 -10.66 -13.83
C LYS A 164 33.85 -10.28 -15.01
N GLY A 165 34.29 -9.03 -15.07
CA GLY A 165 35.16 -8.50 -16.13
C GLY A 165 34.44 -8.21 -17.45
N ARG A 166 33.10 -8.31 -17.54
CA ARG A 166 32.35 -8.04 -18.77
C ARG A 166 32.26 -6.53 -19.01
N PRO A 167 32.33 -6.06 -20.27
CA PRO A 167 32.25 -4.64 -20.59
C PRO A 167 30.88 -4.08 -20.20
N THR A 168 30.88 -2.91 -19.59
CA THR A 168 29.68 -2.16 -19.18
C THR A 168 29.74 -0.73 -19.70
N TYR A 169 28.57 -0.08 -19.76
CA TYR A 169 28.44 1.34 -20.05
C TYR A 169 27.63 2.00 -18.93
N ASP A 170 28.23 3.01 -18.33
CA ASP A 170 27.61 3.84 -17.32
C ASP A 170 27.51 5.27 -17.88
N PRO A 171 26.29 5.79 -18.12
CA PRO A 171 26.11 7.12 -18.70
C PRO A 171 26.57 8.25 -17.77
N THR A 172 26.75 7.98 -16.47
CA THR A 172 27.25 8.97 -15.50
C THR A 172 28.75 9.14 -15.52
N LYS A 173 29.48 8.19 -16.15
CA LYS A 173 30.92 8.21 -16.27
C LYS A 173 31.35 8.84 -17.59
N PRO A 174 32.57 9.43 -17.65
CA PRO A 174 33.13 9.88 -18.88
C PRO A 174 33.17 8.77 -19.94
N SER A 175 32.73 9.09 -21.16
CA SER A 175 32.63 8.14 -22.26
C SER A 175 33.21 8.73 -23.54
N TYR A 176 33.53 7.86 -24.50
CA TYR A 176 34.06 8.26 -25.78
C TYR A 176 33.03 8.99 -26.63
N ASP A 177 33.37 10.19 -27.08
CA ASP A 177 32.59 10.98 -28.03
C ASP A 177 33.35 11.06 -29.39
N PRO A 178 32.75 10.58 -30.49
CA PRO A 178 33.36 10.67 -31.82
C PRO A 178 33.64 12.09 -32.28
N LYS A 179 32.90 13.10 -31.79
CA LYS A 179 33.10 14.52 -32.11
C LYS A 179 34.33 15.12 -31.37
N ARG A 180 34.66 14.53 -30.21
CA ARG A 180 35.77 14.96 -29.32
C ARG A 180 36.79 13.83 -29.14
N LYS A 181 37.27 13.27 -30.25
CA LYS A 181 38.13 12.06 -30.27
C LYS A 181 39.37 12.17 -29.42
N GLU A 182 40.08 13.30 -29.50
CA GLU A 182 41.37 13.51 -28.82
C GLU A 182 41.18 13.57 -27.30
N GLU A 183 40.16 14.25 -26.85
CA GLU A 183 39.88 14.46 -25.42
C GLU A 183 39.23 13.23 -24.73
N THR A 184 38.54 12.39 -25.50
CA THR A 184 37.72 11.29 -24.93
C THR A 184 38.27 9.91 -25.24
N SER A 185 39.36 9.79 -25.98
CA SER A 185 39.91 8.51 -26.43
C SER A 185 40.26 7.56 -25.27
N GLN A 186 40.73 8.12 -24.16
CA GLN A 186 41.10 7.38 -22.94
C GLN A 186 39.92 6.71 -22.22
N TYR A 187 38.70 7.12 -22.48
CA TYR A 187 37.50 6.56 -21.81
C TYR A 187 36.99 5.25 -22.45
N ARG A 188 37.68 4.77 -23.51
CA ARG A 188 37.39 3.49 -24.14
C ARG A 188 38.11 2.35 -23.43
N ILE A 189 37.48 1.20 -23.32
CA ILE A 189 38.08 0.00 -22.77
C ILE A 189 38.65 -0.86 -23.89
N PRO A 190 39.95 -1.27 -23.83
CA PRO A 190 40.56 -2.12 -24.84
C PRO A 190 39.89 -3.51 -24.89
N GLN A 191 39.72 -4.02 -26.10
CA GLN A 191 39.36 -5.40 -26.31
C GLN A 191 40.61 -6.26 -26.14
N LEU A 192 40.62 -7.16 -25.15
CA LEU A 192 41.80 -7.98 -24.84
C LEU A 192 41.73 -9.35 -25.52
N ASP A 193 42.90 -9.89 -25.88
CA ASP A 193 43.07 -11.28 -26.28
C ASP A 193 43.20 -12.22 -25.04
N LYS A 194 43.50 -13.50 -25.29
CA LYS A 194 43.69 -14.50 -24.23
C LYS A 194 44.91 -14.24 -23.34
N ASP A 195 45.87 -13.49 -23.86
CA ASP A 195 47.13 -13.15 -23.20
C ASP A 195 47.08 -11.77 -22.51
N GLY A 196 45.89 -11.14 -22.51
CA GLY A 196 45.70 -9.81 -21.89
C GLY A 196 46.22 -8.65 -22.73
N LYS A 197 46.62 -8.86 -23.97
CA LYS A 197 47.05 -7.80 -24.87
C LYS A 197 45.87 -7.23 -25.65
N GLN A 198 45.94 -5.93 -25.97
CA GLN A 198 44.88 -5.30 -26.77
C GLN A 198 44.85 -5.90 -28.18
N LYS A 199 43.67 -6.37 -28.59
CA LYS A 199 43.42 -6.86 -29.94
C LYS A 199 43.61 -5.77 -30.97
N VAL A 200 44.20 -6.16 -32.10
CA VAL A 200 44.40 -5.28 -33.26
C VAL A 200 43.79 -5.91 -34.51
N ARG A 201 43.35 -5.05 -35.44
CA ARG A 201 42.89 -5.45 -36.76
C ARG A 201 43.81 -4.80 -37.81
N VAL A 202 44.44 -5.62 -38.63
CA VAL A 202 45.20 -5.13 -39.79
C VAL A 202 44.23 -4.94 -40.94
N ARG A 203 44.15 -3.72 -41.48
CA ARG A 203 43.34 -3.38 -42.65
C ARG A 203 44.27 -3.16 -43.84
N LYS A 204 44.05 -3.93 -44.92
CA LYS A 204 44.83 -3.80 -46.17
C LYS A 204 44.80 -2.33 -46.65
N GLY A 205 45.96 -1.70 -46.76
CA GLY A 205 46.09 -0.29 -47.18
C GLY A 205 45.72 0.80 -46.17
N LYS A 206 45.32 0.45 -44.93
CA LYS A 206 44.92 1.42 -43.90
C LYS A 206 45.66 1.25 -42.54
N GLY A 207 46.65 0.33 -42.48
CA GLY A 207 47.44 0.09 -41.27
C GLY A 207 46.75 -0.75 -40.20
N THR A 208 47.27 -0.66 -38.98
CA THR A 208 46.78 -1.41 -37.81
C THR A 208 45.85 -0.55 -36.99
N GLU A 209 44.66 -1.11 -36.66
CA GLU A 209 43.64 -0.47 -35.83
C GLU A 209 43.52 -1.22 -34.51
N TYR A 210 43.59 -0.52 -33.37
CA TYR A 210 43.32 -1.09 -32.06
C TYR A 210 41.83 -1.30 -31.88
N LEU A 211 41.43 -2.45 -31.32
CA LEU A 211 40.03 -2.80 -31.07
C LEU A 211 39.61 -2.41 -29.64
N TRP A 212 38.40 -1.90 -29.55
CA TRP A 212 37.79 -1.40 -28.33
C TRP A 212 36.49 -2.14 -28.08
N GLU A 213 36.19 -2.38 -26.78
CA GLU A 213 34.93 -3.02 -26.38
C GLU A 213 33.75 -2.11 -26.72
N LYS A 214 32.73 -2.72 -27.30
CA LYS A 214 31.46 -2.08 -27.64
C LYS A 214 30.31 -2.90 -27.08
N ILE A 215 29.34 -2.20 -26.55
CA ILE A 215 28.11 -2.84 -26.08
C ILE A 215 26.90 -2.16 -26.70
N THR A 216 25.82 -2.91 -26.76
CA THR A 216 24.54 -2.40 -27.22
C THR A 216 23.72 -2.00 -25.99
N VAL A 217 23.28 -0.75 -25.95
CA VAL A 217 22.45 -0.21 -24.90
C VAL A 217 21.12 0.29 -25.49
N PRO A 218 20.03 0.36 -24.71
CA PRO A 218 18.80 1.01 -25.14
C PRO A 218 19.06 2.46 -25.53
N GLU A 219 18.33 2.97 -26.54
CA GLU A 219 18.42 4.39 -26.94
C GLU A 219 17.79 5.30 -25.88
N ASN A 220 16.72 4.82 -25.25
CA ASN A 220 15.97 5.50 -24.19
C ASN A 220 15.61 4.53 -23.07
N ASP A 221 15.06 5.04 -21.99
CA ASP A 221 14.64 4.28 -20.80
C ASP A 221 13.13 3.89 -20.81
N TRP A 222 12.45 4.07 -21.94
CA TRP A 222 11.00 3.88 -22.02
C TRP A 222 10.54 2.44 -21.73
N ASN A 223 11.46 1.46 -21.85
CA ASN A 223 11.20 0.06 -21.51
C ASN A 223 11.66 -0.31 -20.10
N ASP A 224 12.13 0.65 -19.30
CA ASP A 224 12.48 0.38 -17.92
C ASP A 224 11.20 0.05 -17.10
N HIS A 225 11.29 -0.97 -16.25
CA HIS A 225 10.18 -1.35 -15.39
C HIS A 225 9.77 -0.26 -14.40
N SER A 226 10.68 0.60 -14.00
CA SER A 226 10.41 1.75 -13.13
C SER A 226 9.44 2.75 -13.73
N LYS A 227 9.44 2.90 -15.07
CA LYS A 227 8.50 3.79 -15.78
C LYS A 227 7.03 3.42 -15.51
N ALA A 228 6.73 2.13 -15.35
CA ALA A 228 5.37 1.69 -15.06
C ALA A 228 4.85 2.24 -13.72
N GLU A 229 5.71 2.31 -12.70
CA GLU A 229 5.35 2.89 -11.40
C GLU A 229 5.21 4.41 -11.50
N ILE A 230 6.14 5.09 -12.21
CA ILE A 230 6.10 6.54 -12.44
C ILE A 230 4.80 6.93 -13.14
N TRP A 231 4.45 6.27 -14.24
CA TRP A 231 3.23 6.56 -14.99
C TRP A 231 1.96 6.28 -14.19
N ARG A 232 1.93 5.22 -13.37
CA ARG A 232 0.81 4.93 -12.48
C ARG A 232 0.63 5.98 -11.39
N SER A 233 1.74 6.43 -10.76
CA SER A 233 1.70 7.52 -9.79
C SER A 233 1.22 8.80 -10.42
N SER A 234 1.81 9.18 -11.55
CA SER A 234 1.45 10.37 -12.29
C SER A 234 -0.01 10.39 -12.71
N TRP A 235 -0.57 9.24 -13.14
CA TRP A 235 -2.00 9.15 -13.46
C TRP A 235 -2.89 9.47 -12.26
N ALA A 236 -2.58 8.90 -11.09
CA ALA A 236 -3.31 9.22 -9.87
C ALA A 236 -3.21 10.71 -9.51
N GLU A 237 -2.03 11.30 -9.64
CA GLU A 237 -1.80 12.73 -9.37
C GLU A 237 -2.61 13.64 -10.31
N HIS A 238 -2.66 13.32 -11.61
CA HIS A 238 -3.45 14.07 -12.59
C HIS A 238 -4.94 14.00 -12.27
N CYS A 239 -5.47 12.83 -11.95
CA CYS A 239 -6.85 12.68 -11.52
C CYS A 239 -7.15 13.46 -10.23
N ASN A 240 -6.25 13.41 -9.26
CA ASN A 240 -6.45 14.04 -7.95
C ASN A 240 -6.47 15.57 -7.99
N ARG A 241 -6.01 16.19 -9.08
CA ARG A 241 -6.15 17.65 -9.29
C ARG A 241 -7.61 18.09 -9.42
N TYR A 242 -8.49 17.18 -9.86
CA TYR A 242 -9.91 17.41 -10.09
C TYR A 242 -10.82 16.79 -9.03
N LEU A 243 -10.29 15.95 -8.16
CA LEU A 243 -11.08 15.22 -7.17
C LEU A 243 -11.03 15.88 -5.79
N ALA A 244 -12.18 15.91 -5.11
CA ALA A 244 -12.24 16.30 -3.70
C ALA A 244 -11.39 15.35 -2.84
N LYS A 245 -10.86 15.82 -1.71
CA LYS A 245 -9.91 15.06 -0.86
C LYS A 245 -10.40 13.67 -0.45
N ASP A 246 -11.69 13.53 -0.18
CA ASP A 246 -12.35 12.27 0.20
C ASP A 246 -12.60 11.32 -0.98
N LYS A 247 -12.38 11.78 -2.22
CA LYS A 247 -12.55 11.03 -3.48
C LYS A 247 -11.24 10.73 -4.18
N GLN A 248 -10.12 11.20 -3.64
CA GLN A 248 -8.81 11.00 -4.25
C GLN A 248 -8.47 9.52 -4.38
N ILE A 249 -7.76 9.19 -5.46
CA ILE A 249 -7.34 7.83 -5.82
C ILE A 249 -5.85 7.64 -5.57
N ASP A 250 -5.44 6.42 -5.28
CA ASP A 250 -4.05 6.02 -5.04
C ASP A 250 -3.68 4.86 -5.97
N HIS A 251 -2.52 4.97 -6.63
CA HIS A 251 -2.01 3.96 -7.55
C HIS A 251 -1.45 2.72 -6.85
N ARG A 252 -1.13 2.83 -5.55
CA ARG A 252 -0.54 1.74 -4.76
C ARG A 252 -1.57 0.66 -4.45
N SER A 253 -1.11 -0.57 -4.32
CA SER A 253 -1.97 -1.65 -3.81
C SER A 253 -2.45 -1.36 -2.39
N TYR A 254 -3.59 -1.92 -1.97
CA TYR A 254 -4.10 -1.76 -0.60
C TYR A 254 -3.06 -2.09 0.47
N ALA A 255 -2.25 -3.14 0.25
CA ALA A 255 -1.17 -3.50 1.16
C ALA A 255 -0.10 -2.39 1.28
N ARG A 256 0.29 -1.76 0.17
CA ARG A 256 1.23 -0.61 0.17
C ARG A 256 0.64 0.65 0.79
N GLN A 257 -0.68 0.78 0.76
CA GLN A 257 -1.41 1.87 1.43
C GLN A 257 -1.63 1.61 2.93
N GLY A 258 -1.31 0.42 3.43
CA GLY A 258 -1.63 0.00 4.80
C GLY A 258 -3.13 -0.29 5.03
N ILE A 259 -3.89 -0.49 3.94
CA ILE A 259 -5.33 -0.76 3.99
C ILE A 259 -5.54 -2.27 3.98
N ASP A 260 -6.11 -2.81 5.05
CA ASP A 260 -6.46 -4.23 5.15
C ASP A 260 -7.74 -4.55 4.37
N LYS A 261 -7.65 -4.50 3.03
CA LYS A 261 -8.72 -4.92 2.10
C LYS A 261 -8.17 -5.86 1.04
N VAL A 262 -8.97 -6.85 0.68
CA VAL A 262 -8.67 -7.72 -0.46
C VAL A 262 -9.17 -7.05 -1.74
N PRO A 263 -8.34 -6.91 -2.79
CA PRO A 263 -8.78 -6.35 -4.06
C PRO A 263 -9.73 -7.32 -4.78
N THR A 264 -10.69 -6.76 -5.52
CA THR A 264 -11.51 -7.52 -6.47
C THR A 264 -10.71 -7.80 -7.74
N ILE A 265 -11.09 -8.85 -8.47
CA ILE A 265 -10.52 -9.18 -9.79
C ILE A 265 -11.40 -8.64 -10.91
N HIS A 266 -10.83 -8.42 -12.09
CA HIS A 266 -11.59 -8.04 -13.27
C HIS A 266 -12.52 -9.18 -13.70
N GLU A 267 -13.83 -8.93 -13.72
CA GLU A 267 -14.83 -9.94 -14.08
C GLU A 267 -14.80 -10.28 -15.58
N GLY A 268 -14.71 -9.28 -16.42
CA GLY A 268 -14.79 -9.41 -17.88
C GLY A 268 -16.23 -9.46 -18.38
N VAL A 269 -16.41 -9.13 -19.68
CA VAL A 269 -17.74 -9.04 -20.31
C VAL A 269 -18.45 -10.40 -20.32
N VAL A 270 -17.73 -11.47 -20.65
CA VAL A 270 -18.31 -12.82 -20.73
C VAL A 270 -18.85 -13.29 -19.37
N ALA A 271 -18.10 -13.05 -18.28
CA ALA A 271 -18.54 -13.44 -16.94
C ALA A 271 -19.78 -12.67 -16.50
N ARG A 272 -19.87 -11.37 -16.81
CA ARG A 272 -21.05 -10.56 -16.54
C ARG A 272 -22.26 -11.01 -17.34
N GLN A 273 -22.07 -11.27 -18.62
CA GLN A 273 -23.15 -11.79 -19.49
C GLN A 273 -23.67 -13.15 -19.00
N MET A 274 -22.78 -14.05 -18.55
CA MET A 274 -23.19 -15.31 -17.93
C MET A 274 -24.08 -15.10 -16.71
N GLU A 275 -23.73 -14.13 -15.84
CA GLU A 275 -24.54 -13.79 -14.65
C GLU A 275 -25.89 -13.17 -15.04
N GLU A 276 -25.93 -12.32 -16.05
CA GLU A 276 -27.19 -11.75 -16.59
C GLU A 276 -28.10 -12.84 -17.15
N GLU A 277 -27.54 -13.90 -17.74
CA GLU A 277 -28.25 -15.09 -18.19
C GLU A 277 -28.64 -16.06 -17.04
N GLY A 278 -28.38 -15.69 -15.78
CA GLY A 278 -28.66 -16.55 -14.62
C GLY A 278 -27.66 -17.70 -14.42
N LYS A 279 -26.52 -17.69 -15.12
CA LYS A 279 -25.44 -18.64 -14.97
C LYS A 279 -24.39 -18.13 -13.99
N THR A 280 -23.86 -19.01 -13.14
CA THR A 280 -22.80 -18.61 -12.19
C THR A 280 -21.46 -18.51 -12.90
N ALA A 281 -20.82 -17.34 -12.82
CA ALA A 281 -19.45 -17.13 -13.30
C ALA A 281 -18.46 -17.10 -12.14
N ASP A 282 -17.39 -17.89 -12.21
CA ASP A 282 -16.39 -17.99 -11.13
C ASP A 282 -15.81 -16.63 -10.72
N ARG A 283 -15.50 -15.75 -11.68
CA ARG A 283 -14.95 -14.43 -11.41
C ARG A 283 -15.91 -13.52 -10.64
N CYS A 284 -17.18 -13.56 -10.98
CA CYS A 284 -18.23 -12.81 -10.28
C CYS A 284 -18.44 -13.37 -8.88
N GLN A 285 -18.39 -14.70 -8.74
CA GLN A 285 -18.48 -15.37 -7.44
C GLN A 285 -17.32 -14.96 -6.52
N ILE A 286 -16.08 -14.98 -7.00
CA ILE A 286 -14.89 -14.53 -6.27
C ILE A 286 -15.08 -13.10 -5.78
N ASN A 287 -15.56 -12.21 -6.64
CA ASN A 287 -15.77 -10.81 -6.27
C ASN A 287 -16.88 -10.62 -5.24
N ARG A 288 -17.95 -11.42 -5.26
CA ARG A 288 -18.97 -11.43 -4.21
C ARG A 288 -18.36 -11.80 -2.86
N GLU A 289 -17.57 -12.87 -2.83
CA GLU A 289 -16.88 -13.35 -1.64
C GLU A 289 -15.88 -12.32 -1.09
N VAL A 290 -15.12 -11.67 -1.98
CA VAL A 290 -14.19 -10.59 -1.61
C VAL A 290 -14.93 -9.40 -1.00
N ARG A 291 -16.05 -8.95 -1.62
CA ARG A 291 -16.85 -7.82 -1.09
C ARG A 291 -17.41 -8.14 0.29
N GLU A 292 -17.94 -9.34 0.46
CA GLU A 292 -18.48 -9.82 1.72
C GLU A 292 -17.41 -9.88 2.82
N ARG A 293 -16.24 -10.46 2.51
CA ARG A 293 -15.08 -10.48 3.41
C ARG A 293 -14.65 -9.08 3.84
N ASN A 294 -14.54 -8.15 2.89
CA ASN A 294 -14.16 -6.78 3.19
C ASN A 294 -15.22 -6.07 4.07
N SER A 295 -16.51 -6.34 3.84
CA SER A 295 -17.61 -5.84 4.67
C SER A 295 -17.51 -6.36 6.11
N LEU A 296 -17.28 -7.66 6.29
CA LEU A 296 -17.09 -8.25 7.62
C LEU A 296 -15.87 -7.67 8.36
N LYS A 297 -14.75 -7.50 7.65
CA LYS A 297 -13.57 -6.83 8.22
C LYS A 297 -13.85 -5.40 8.66
N GLN A 298 -14.67 -4.66 7.90
CA GLN A 298 -15.07 -3.31 8.30
C GLN A 298 -15.95 -3.34 9.55
N GLN A 299 -16.95 -4.21 9.61
CA GLN A 299 -17.83 -4.36 10.79
C GLN A 299 -17.01 -4.68 12.06
N ILE A 300 -16.01 -5.57 11.95
CA ILE A 300 -15.14 -5.90 13.09
C ILE A 300 -14.36 -4.66 13.56
N ARG A 301 -13.84 -3.84 12.63
CA ARG A 301 -13.14 -2.59 13.00
C ARG A 301 -14.08 -1.61 13.68
N ASP A 302 -15.27 -1.41 13.13
CA ASP A 302 -16.27 -0.48 13.69
C ASP A 302 -16.66 -0.89 15.13
N ILE A 303 -16.85 -2.18 15.36
CA ILE A 303 -17.11 -2.73 16.70
C ILE A 303 -15.92 -2.53 17.65
N ALA A 304 -14.68 -2.75 17.15
CA ALA A 304 -13.47 -2.54 17.95
C ALA A 304 -13.31 -1.06 18.36
N GLU A 305 -13.61 -0.14 17.45
CA GLU A 305 -13.62 1.29 17.73
C GLU A 305 -14.68 1.67 18.76
N GLU A 306 -15.88 1.10 18.66
CA GLU A 306 -16.96 1.31 19.63
C GLU A 306 -16.56 0.82 21.02
N ILE A 307 -15.95 -0.37 21.12
CA ILE A 307 -15.42 -0.90 22.38
C ILE A 307 -14.39 0.06 22.98
N THR A 308 -13.45 0.56 22.15
CA THR A 308 -12.42 1.49 22.60
C THR A 308 -13.01 2.80 23.13
N LYS A 309 -14.03 3.33 22.44
CA LYS A 309 -14.80 4.49 22.90
C LYS A 309 -15.42 4.25 24.27
N LEU A 310 -16.17 3.14 24.42
CA LEU A 310 -16.86 2.78 25.66
C LEU A 310 -15.88 2.62 26.82
N ILE A 311 -14.72 1.97 26.61
CA ILE A 311 -13.66 1.86 27.63
C ILE A 311 -13.13 3.22 28.04
N THR A 312 -12.90 4.10 27.06
CA THR A 312 -12.38 5.46 27.32
C THR A 312 -13.40 6.32 28.09
N GLU A 313 -14.67 6.25 27.73
CA GLU A 313 -15.76 6.97 28.39
C GLU A 313 -15.96 6.45 29.83
N LYS A 314 -15.91 5.12 30.02
CA LYS A 314 -15.95 4.50 31.36
C LYS A 314 -14.80 5.00 32.23
N ALA A 315 -13.58 4.99 31.71
CA ALA A 315 -12.41 5.47 32.42
C ALA A 315 -12.55 6.95 32.83
N ARG A 316 -13.01 7.81 31.93
CA ARG A 316 -13.25 9.25 32.21
C ARG A 316 -14.34 9.44 33.27
N SER A 317 -15.45 8.67 33.18
CA SER A 317 -16.54 8.73 34.13
C SER A 317 -16.06 8.33 35.54
N ILE A 318 -15.32 7.22 35.66
CA ILE A 318 -14.75 6.75 36.92
C ILE A 318 -13.81 7.80 37.52
N TYR A 319 -12.91 8.36 36.71
CA TYR A 319 -11.97 9.40 37.15
C TYR A 319 -12.70 10.66 37.60
N GLY A 320 -13.69 11.14 36.84
CA GLY A 320 -14.46 12.35 37.22
C GLY A 320 -15.25 12.18 38.55
N ARG A 321 -15.78 10.94 38.80
CA ARG A 321 -16.47 10.63 40.04
C ARG A 321 -15.50 10.47 41.23
N PHE A 322 -14.33 9.91 40.99
CA PHE A 322 -13.26 9.86 42.00
C PHE A 322 -12.81 11.26 42.41
N GLU A 323 -12.64 12.18 41.48
CA GLU A 323 -12.31 13.58 41.77
C GLU A 323 -13.44 14.30 42.54
N LYS A 324 -14.71 14.04 42.19
CA LYS A 324 -15.85 14.57 42.92
C LYS A 324 -15.87 14.05 44.37
N LEU A 325 -15.66 12.73 44.57
CA LEU A 325 -15.58 12.07 45.85
C LEU A 325 -14.44 12.65 46.70
N ARG A 326 -13.25 12.86 46.12
CA ARG A 326 -12.09 13.46 46.77
C ARG A 326 -12.39 14.88 47.25
N ARG A 327 -13.07 15.70 46.45
CA ARG A 327 -13.49 17.05 46.82
C ARG A 327 -14.54 17.04 47.92
N THR A 328 -15.47 16.08 47.90
CA THR A 328 -16.54 15.97 48.92
C THR A 328 -15.99 15.53 50.29
N LEU A 329 -15.02 14.60 50.30
CA LEU A 329 -14.37 14.14 51.55
C LEU A 329 -13.37 15.17 52.13
N GLY A 330 -12.91 16.13 51.33
CA GLY A 330 -11.93 17.16 51.73
C GLY A 330 -10.50 16.63 51.83
N ASP A 331 -9.52 17.52 51.75
CA ASP A 331 -8.12 17.20 52.04
C ASP A 331 -7.98 16.85 53.53
N PRO A 332 -7.34 15.70 53.87
CA PRO A 332 -7.12 15.33 55.28
C PRO A 332 -6.35 16.40 56.10
N GLU A 333 -5.55 17.25 55.41
CA GLU A 333 -4.84 18.34 56.05
C GLU A 333 -5.73 19.53 56.40
N GLY A 334 -6.75 19.87 55.62
CA GLY A 334 -7.74 20.89 55.93
C GLY A 334 -8.66 20.54 57.10
N ALA A 335 -8.96 19.25 57.29
CA ALA A 335 -9.80 18.78 58.40
C ALA A 335 -9.09 18.88 59.75
N ARG A 336 -7.77 18.88 59.83
CA ARG A 336 -7.00 19.08 61.07
C ARG A 336 -6.92 20.54 61.50
N ALA A 337 -7.00 21.46 60.58
CA ALA A 337 -7.01 22.92 60.91
C ALA A 337 -8.35 23.36 61.49
N ASP A 338 -9.49 22.82 61.09
CA ASP A 338 -10.81 23.18 61.57
C ASP A 338 -11.17 22.52 62.93
N ALA A 339 -10.57 21.38 63.27
CA ALA A 339 -10.82 20.67 64.53
C ALA A 339 -10.24 21.42 65.78
N GLY A 340 -9.37 22.38 65.59
CA GLY A 340 -8.74 23.14 66.69
C GLY A 340 -9.54 24.33 67.21
N SER A 341 -10.62 24.73 66.54
CA SER A 341 -11.26 26.06 66.83
C SER A 341 -12.70 26.03 67.34
N SER A 342 -13.32 24.90 67.68
CA SER A 342 -14.75 24.87 68.00
C SER A 342 -15.02 24.15 69.37
N ARG A 343 -14.96 24.90 70.46
CA ARG A 343 -15.47 24.49 71.74
C ARG A 343 -16.85 25.14 72.04
N THR A 344 -17.89 24.76 71.23
CA THR A 344 -19.29 25.02 71.63
C THR A 344 -20.17 23.90 71.05
N THR A 345 -21.08 23.36 71.89
CA THR A 345 -21.96 22.23 71.56
C THR A 345 -22.81 22.42 70.29
N ALA A 346 -23.19 23.66 69.96
CA ALA A 346 -23.95 23.98 68.73
C ALA A 346 -23.10 23.92 67.42
N GLY A 347 -21.76 23.96 67.51
CA GLY A 347 -20.84 23.79 66.39
C GLY A 347 -20.61 22.34 66.04
N GLY A 348 -20.61 21.46 67.05
CA GLY A 348 -20.44 20.02 66.89
C GLY A 348 -21.56 19.37 66.08
N ASP A 349 -22.81 19.70 66.36
CA ASP A 349 -23.99 19.15 65.67
C ASP A 349 -24.04 19.60 64.21
N ARG A 350 -23.67 20.85 63.89
CA ARG A 350 -23.56 21.31 62.48
C ARG A 350 -22.41 20.63 61.71
N PHE A 351 -21.31 20.35 62.41
CA PHE A 351 -20.16 19.64 61.79
C PHE A 351 -20.56 18.17 61.51
N LEU A 352 -21.17 17.47 62.43
CA LEU A 352 -21.66 16.11 62.28
C LEU A 352 -22.72 16.01 61.16
N ALA A 353 -23.68 16.96 61.11
CA ALA A 353 -24.70 17.01 60.07
C ALA A 353 -24.07 17.26 58.67
N ARG A 354 -23.05 18.16 58.56
CA ARG A 354 -22.32 18.34 57.30
C ARG A 354 -21.49 17.13 56.92
N ALA A 355 -20.83 16.45 57.85
CA ALA A 355 -20.09 15.24 57.61
C ALA A 355 -21.01 14.10 57.16
N ALA A 356 -22.17 13.91 57.81
CA ALA A 356 -23.17 12.93 57.39
C ALA A 356 -23.74 13.21 56.01
N GLY A 357 -24.02 14.48 55.69
CA GLY A 357 -24.44 14.90 54.33
C GLY A 357 -23.40 14.57 53.27
N ARG A 358 -22.12 14.84 53.52
CA ARG A 358 -21.01 14.50 52.61
C ARG A 358 -20.83 13.02 52.42
N ILE A 359 -20.96 12.22 53.45
CA ILE A 359 -20.91 10.77 53.41
C ILE A 359 -22.09 10.22 52.59
N ALA A 360 -23.32 10.74 52.80
CA ALA A 360 -24.48 10.33 52.01
C ALA A 360 -24.36 10.70 50.53
N GLU A 361 -23.81 11.84 50.19
CA GLU A 361 -23.51 12.26 48.80
C GLU A 361 -22.43 11.38 48.18
N ALA A 362 -21.37 11.08 48.94
CA ALA A 362 -20.30 10.18 48.46
C ALA A 362 -20.83 8.79 48.22
N LYS A 363 -21.72 8.27 49.08
CA LYS A 363 -22.36 6.93 48.87
C LYS A 363 -23.21 6.91 47.62
N ARG A 364 -24.08 7.93 47.38
CA ARG A 364 -24.87 8.02 46.14
C ARG A 364 -24.00 8.07 44.91
N ALA A 365 -22.91 8.86 44.94
CA ALA A 365 -21.97 8.94 43.83
C ALA A 365 -21.27 7.58 43.56
N ALA A 366 -21.00 6.80 44.59
CA ALA A 366 -20.46 5.45 44.48
C ALA A 366 -21.46 4.49 43.84
N ASP A 367 -22.73 4.47 44.33
CA ASP A 367 -23.81 3.62 43.81
C ASP A 367 -24.10 3.92 42.30
N ASP A 368 -24.16 5.22 41.93
CA ASP A 368 -24.32 5.64 40.53
C ASP A 368 -23.13 5.20 39.66
N THR A 369 -21.90 5.18 40.24
CA THR A 369 -20.71 4.70 39.55
C THR A 369 -20.79 3.23 39.27
N GLU A 370 -21.19 2.43 40.25
CA GLU A 370 -21.34 0.98 40.14
C GLU A 370 -22.36 0.61 39.07
N GLN A 371 -23.51 1.30 39.04
CA GLN A 371 -24.54 1.06 38.01
C GLN A 371 -24.04 1.42 36.61
N ALA A 372 -23.28 2.52 36.44
CA ALA A 372 -22.74 2.88 35.14
C ALA A 372 -21.65 1.90 34.68
N ILE A 373 -20.85 1.38 35.60
CA ILE A 373 -19.87 0.32 35.34
C ILE A 373 -20.60 -0.94 34.84
N ALA A 374 -21.62 -1.40 35.55
CA ALA A 374 -22.37 -2.59 35.16
C ALA A 374 -23.02 -2.48 33.77
N ARG A 375 -23.62 -1.30 33.43
CA ARG A 375 -24.19 -1.08 32.08
C ARG A 375 -23.12 -1.16 30.99
N THR A 376 -21.92 -0.59 31.23
CA THR A 376 -20.81 -0.60 30.25
C THR A 376 -20.22 -2.00 30.10
N ASP A 377 -20.10 -2.77 31.18
CA ASP A 377 -19.61 -4.14 31.16
C ASP A 377 -20.56 -5.04 30.35
N ASN A 378 -21.88 -4.91 30.54
CA ASN A 378 -22.85 -5.64 29.73
C ASN A 378 -22.74 -5.33 28.23
N ARG A 379 -22.56 -4.06 27.86
CA ARG A 379 -22.37 -3.67 26.47
C ARG A 379 -21.06 -4.21 25.88
N ILE A 380 -19.98 -4.22 26.65
CA ILE A 380 -18.70 -4.82 26.25
C ILE A 380 -18.85 -6.33 26.01
N ILE A 381 -19.59 -7.04 26.87
CA ILE A 381 -19.85 -8.47 26.69
C ILE A 381 -20.67 -8.73 25.42
N GLU A 382 -21.69 -7.93 25.15
CA GLU A 382 -22.50 -8.02 23.94
C GLU A 382 -21.63 -7.83 22.67
N LEU A 383 -20.78 -6.81 22.65
CA LEU A 383 -19.88 -6.54 21.53
C LEU A 383 -18.81 -7.64 21.34
N LYS A 384 -18.29 -8.22 22.43
CA LYS A 384 -17.40 -9.39 22.37
C LYS A 384 -18.09 -10.60 21.74
N ASN A 385 -19.35 -10.83 22.05
CA ASN A 385 -20.14 -11.91 21.46
C ASN A 385 -20.36 -11.69 19.95
N LEU A 386 -20.65 -10.46 19.52
CA LEU A 386 -20.78 -10.11 18.11
C LEU A 386 -19.46 -10.33 17.34
N ILE A 387 -18.30 -9.97 17.93
CA ILE A 387 -16.98 -10.24 17.33
C ILE A 387 -16.75 -11.75 17.20
N LYS A 388 -17.11 -12.53 18.22
CA LYS A 388 -16.98 -13.99 18.20
C LYS A 388 -17.84 -14.58 17.08
N GLU A 389 -19.09 -14.18 16.98
CA GLU A 389 -20.02 -14.65 15.94
C GLU A 389 -19.53 -14.28 14.53
N ALA A 390 -19.02 -13.05 14.33
CA ALA A 390 -18.43 -12.64 13.07
C ALA A 390 -17.20 -13.49 12.71
N LYS A 391 -16.36 -13.82 13.70
CA LYS A 391 -15.19 -14.69 13.54
C LYS A 391 -15.60 -16.12 13.13
N ASP A 392 -16.59 -16.69 13.80
CA ASP A 392 -17.07 -18.05 13.53
C ASP A 392 -17.69 -18.12 12.13
N ASN A 393 -18.45 -17.10 11.70
CA ASN A 393 -18.97 -16.97 10.34
C ASN A 393 -17.87 -16.90 9.28
N ILE A 394 -16.80 -16.13 9.54
CA ILE A 394 -15.64 -16.04 8.64
C ILE A 394 -14.96 -17.41 8.52
N TYR A 395 -14.79 -18.12 9.64
CA TYR A 395 -14.16 -19.44 9.68
C TYR A 395 -14.96 -20.49 8.91
N GLU A 396 -16.28 -20.58 9.15
CA GLU A 396 -17.15 -21.52 8.43
C GLU A 396 -17.13 -21.28 6.90
N ARG A 397 -17.17 -20.01 6.48
CA ARG A 397 -17.12 -19.66 5.07
C ARG A 397 -15.77 -20.02 4.45
N PHE A 398 -14.69 -19.83 5.19
CA PHE A 398 -13.36 -20.25 4.78
C PHE A 398 -13.28 -21.77 4.58
N GLU A 399 -13.78 -22.57 5.50
CA GLU A 399 -13.78 -24.05 5.36
C GLU A 399 -14.65 -24.49 4.18
N ARG A 400 -15.78 -23.81 3.92
CA ARG A 400 -16.59 -24.06 2.71
C ARG A 400 -15.84 -23.75 1.42
N LEU A 401 -15.06 -22.65 1.37
CA LEU A 401 -14.23 -22.29 0.22
C LEU A 401 -13.11 -23.31 0.00
N LYS A 402 -12.47 -23.74 1.07
CA LYS A 402 -11.42 -24.76 1.05
C LYS A 402 -11.97 -26.11 0.56
N ALA A 403 -13.14 -26.51 1.04
CA ALA A 403 -13.81 -27.74 0.58
C ALA A 403 -14.17 -27.66 -0.90
N ARG A 404 -14.74 -26.54 -1.39
CA ARG A 404 -15.05 -26.31 -2.79
C ARG A 404 -13.79 -26.31 -3.68
N ARG A 405 -12.68 -25.74 -3.21
CA ARG A 405 -11.39 -25.78 -3.90
C ARG A 405 -10.90 -27.22 -4.06
N ASN A 406 -10.88 -27.97 -2.98
CA ASN A 406 -10.41 -29.36 -2.98
C ASN A 406 -11.29 -30.26 -3.86
N ALA A 407 -12.59 -30.02 -3.94
CA ALA A 407 -13.50 -30.75 -4.81
C ALA A 407 -13.36 -30.43 -6.32
N ARG A 408 -12.74 -29.31 -6.72
CA ARG A 408 -12.56 -28.89 -8.11
C ARG A 408 -11.15 -29.19 -8.69
N TYR A 409 -10.18 -29.60 -7.85
CA TYR A 409 -8.78 -29.72 -8.26
C TYR A 409 -8.28 -31.17 -8.24
N ASP A 410 -8.72 -31.93 -9.24
CA ASP A 410 -7.97 -33.09 -9.75
C ASP A 410 -7.12 -32.73 -11.01
N GLY A 411 -6.86 -31.45 -11.27
CA GLY A 411 -6.14 -30.95 -12.45
C GLY A 411 -5.40 -29.61 -12.21
N GLY A 412 -4.19 -29.72 -11.85
CA GLY A 412 -3.03 -28.88 -11.75
C GLY A 412 -2.93 -27.50 -12.40
N TYR A 413 -3.47 -26.38 -11.87
CA TYR A 413 -3.06 -25.00 -12.24
C TYR A 413 -3.48 -23.90 -11.23
N ALA A 414 -3.60 -24.15 -9.93
CA ALA A 414 -4.05 -23.12 -8.99
C ALA A 414 -3.30 -23.00 -7.67
N GLU A 415 -2.06 -23.47 -7.59
CA GLU A 415 -1.31 -23.43 -6.33
C GLU A 415 -0.87 -22.02 -5.90
N ALA A 416 -0.56 -21.13 -6.85
CA ALA A 416 0.00 -19.81 -6.52
C ALA A 416 -1.04 -18.79 -5.99
N ALA A 417 -2.26 -18.76 -6.53
CA ALA A 417 -3.29 -17.80 -6.11
C ALA A 417 -4.00 -18.23 -4.81
N GLY A 418 -4.09 -19.55 -4.58
CA GLY A 418 -4.68 -20.11 -3.36
C GLY A 418 -3.80 -19.92 -2.12
N SER A 419 -2.47 -19.96 -2.29
CA SER A 419 -1.50 -19.83 -1.21
C SER A 419 -1.45 -18.42 -0.63
N ALA A 420 -1.52 -17.37 -1.47
CA ALA A 420 -1.51 -15.97 -1.02
C ALA A 420 -2.79 -15.62 -0.22
N ALA A 421 -3.96 -16.05 -0.72
CA ALA A 421 -5.24 -15.83 -0.01
C ALA A 421 -5.31 -16.61 1.31
N PHE A 422 -4.66 -17.77 1.40
CA PHE A 422 -4.56 -18.56 2.63
C PHE A 422 -3.67 -17.88 3.67
N GLY A 423 -2.51 -17.37 3.27
CA GLY A 423 -1.60 -16.64 4.17
C GLY A 423 -2.21 -15.38 4.77
N GLU A 424 -2.99 -14.62 3.97
CA GLU A 424 -3.68 -13.42 4.44
C GLU A 424 -4.84 -13.71 5.40
N LEU A 425 -5.58 -14.80 5.20
CA LEU A 425 -6.64 -15.23 6.12
C LEU A 425 -6.08 -15.71 7.46
N GLN A 426 -4.99 -16.45 7.42
CA GLN A 426 -4.26 -16.85 8.62
C GLN A 426 -3.74 -15.64 9.38
N SER A 427 -3.13 -14.67 8.68
CA SER A 427 -2.67 -13.40 9.27
C SER A 427 -3.82 -12.61 9.92
N THR A 428 -4.99 -12.54 9.29
CA THR A 428 -6.16 -11.85 9.86
C THR A 428 -6.68 -12.56 11.12
N GLN A 429 -6.70 -13.89 11.10
CA GLN A 429 -7.09 -14.72 12.26
C GLN A 429 -6.12 -14.51 13.42
N ASP A 430 -4.81 -14.44 13.13
CA ASP A 430 -3.76 -14.22 14.12
C ASP A 430 -3.86 -12.81 14.73
N HIS A 431 -4.17 -11.78 13.94
CA HIS A 431 -4.37 -10.41 14.42
C HIS A 431 -5.60 -10.28 15.32
N ILE A 432 -6.74 -10.87 14.93
CA ILE A 432 -7.95 -10.90 15.78
C ILE A 432 -7.67 -11.67 17.08
N GLY A 433 -6.98 -12.80 16.99
CA GLY A 433 -6.58 -13.59 18.15
C GLY A 433 -5.61 -12.86 19.08
N ALA A 434 -4.66 -12.09 18.53
CA ALA A 434 -3.75 -11.26 19.30
C ALA A 434 -4.48 -10.12 20.01
N PHE A 435 -5.38 -9.42 19.31
CA PHE A 435 -6.20 -8.36 19.87
C PHE A 435 -7.10 -8.85 21.02
N LEU A 436 -7.77 -10.01 20.86
CA LEU A 436 -8.58 -10.58 21.92
C LEU A 436 -7.75 -10.99 23.15
N ARG A 437 -6.56 -11.58 22.95
CA ARG A 437 -5.62 -11.89 24.03
C ARG A 437 -5.13 -10.64 24.77
N GLU A 438 -4.88 -9.54 24.03
CA GLU A 438 -4.48 -8.26 24.63
C GLU A 438 -5.60 -7.66 25.48
N LEU A 439 -6.86 -7.75 25.03
CA LEU A 439 -8.02 -7.33 25.81
C LEU A 439 -8.17 -8.16 27.09
N GLU A 440 -8.06 -9.49 27.00
CA GLU A 440 -8.12 -10.40 28.16
C GLU A 440 -6.95 -10.15 29.14
N ALA A 441 -5.74 -9.87 28.65
CA ALA A 441 -4.61 -9.54 29.49
C ALA A 441 -4.81 -8.22 30.24
N LYS A 442 -5.36 -7.21 29.59
CA LYS A 442 -5.71 -5.92 30.23
C LYS A 442 -6.82 -6.07 31.26
N GLU A 443 -7.79 -6.96 31.03
CA GLU A 443 -8.84 -7.30 32.02
C GLU A 443 -8.25 -7.98 33.25
N ARG A 444 -7.42 -9.04 33.07
CA ARG A 444 -6.75 -9.74 34.19
C ARG A 444 -5.88 -8.79 35.00
N ALA A 445 -5.08 -7.96 34.35
CA ALA A 445 -4.26 -6.96 35.05
C ALA A 445 -5.11 -5.93 35.83
N SER A 446 -6.31 -5.62 35.35
CA SER A 446 -7.26 -4.75 36.05
C SER A 446 -7.94 -5.43 37.23
N GLU A 447 -8.21 -6.74 37.13
CA GLU A 447 -8.75 -7.56 38.22
C GLU A 447 -7.72 -7.85 39.30
N GLU A 448 -6.47 -8.14 38.96
CA GLU A 448 -5.35 -8.28 39.93
C GLU A 448 -5.16 -6.99 40.73
N LYS A 449 -5.13 -5.84 40.06
CA LYS A 449 -5.04 -4.53 40.74
C LYS A 449 -6.25 -4.24 41.63
N ARG A 450 -7.43 -4.81 41.35
CA ARG A 450 -8.62 -4.72 42.22
C ARG A 450 -8.49 -5.62 43.44
N GLN A 451 -7.96 -6.83 43.28
CA GLN A 451 -7.72 -7.79 44.37
C GLN A 451 -6.63 -7.27 45.32
N ASP A 452 -5.52 -6.74 44.80
CA ASP A 452 -4.45 -6.17 45.60
C ASP A 452 -4.94 -4.97 46.45
N ARG A 453 -5.72 -4.07 45.87
CA ARG A 453 -6.35 -2.97 46.63
C ARG A 453 -7.37 -3.47 47.67
N GLY A 454 -8.06 -4.55 47.40
CA GLY A 454 -8.98 -5.21 48.36
C GLY A 454 -8.25 -5.85 49.55
N VAL A 455 -7.04 -6.38 49.31
CA VAL A 455 -6.18 -6.95 50.34
C VAL A 455 -5.52 -5.85 51.18
N GLU A 456 -5.04 -4.76 50.56
CA GLU A 456 -4.50 -3.60 51.27
C GLU A 456 -5.58 -2.95 52.20
N GLN A 457 -6.81 -2.76 51.71
CA GLN A 457 -7.91 -2.23 52.54
C GLN A 457 -8.33 -3.18 53.66
N LYS A 458 -8.21 -4.50 53.50
CA LYS A 458 -8.42 -5.47 54.60
C LYS A 458 -7.26 -5.45 55.62
N ALA A 459 -6.02 -5.28 55.17
CA ALA A 459 -4.84 -5.19 56.02
C ALA A 459 -4.88 -3.90 56.89
N GLU A 460 -5.27 -2.77 56.31
CA GLU A 460 -5.44 -1.50 57.05
C GLU A 460 -6.60 -1.58 58.07
N ARG A 461 -7.67 -2.30 57.78
CA ARG A 461 -8.76 -2.51 58.76
C ARG A 461 -8.41 -3.48 59.91
N SER A 462 -7.47 -4.43 59.70
CA SER A 462 -7.01 -5.33 60.77
C SER A 462 -5.86 -4.81 61.62
N GLY A 463 -5.20 -3.73 61.17
CA GLY A 463 -4.07 -3.07 61.89
C GLY A 463 -4.48 -2.05 62.95
N SER A 464 -5.78 -1.63 62.96
CA SER A 464 -6.26 -0.58 63.91
C SER A 464 -6.75 -1.12 65.27
N ASP A 465 -6.79 -2.46 65.47
CA ASP A 465 -7.33 -3.04 66.73
C ASP A 465 -6.26 -3.60 67.68
N ARG A 466 -4.95 -3.34 67.44
CA ARG A 466 -3.88 -3.77 68.36
C ARG A 466 -2.85 -2.65 68.60
N SER A 467 -3.19 -1.65 69.42
CA SER A 467 -2.17 -0.89 70.14
C SER A 467 -2.75 -0.36 71.45
N GLY A 468 -2.65 -1.20 72.43
CA GLY A 468 -2.72 -0.82 73.86
C GLY A 468 -1.68 -1.63 74.63
N SER A 469 -0.77 -0.93 75.26
CA SER A 469 0.13 -1.30 76.34
C SER A 469 1.58 -1.74 76.04
N ARG A 470 2.40 -0.87 76.52
CA ARG A 470 3.57 -1.05 77.42
C ARG A 470 5.00 -1.03 76.84
N GLU A 471 5.63 0.09 77.07
CA GLU A 471 6.84 0.36 77.88
C GLU A 471 8.13 -0.42 77.66
N GLU A 472 9.12 0.35 77.36
CA GLU A 472 10.46 0.52 77.97
C GLU A 472 11.68 -0.29 77.49
N ARG A 473 12.73 0.50 77.24
CA ARG A 473 14.17 0.32 77.48
C ARG A 473 15.05 -0.42 76.49
N GLY A 474 16.06 0.31 76.07
CA GLY A 474 17.43 -0.21 76.06
C GLY A 474 18.25 -0.01 74.78
N SER A 475 18.84 1.12 74.71
CA SER A 475 20.24 1.45 74.31
C SER A 475 21.11 0.47 73.51
N LYS A 476 21.91 1.08 72.66
CA LYS A 476 23.32 0.90 72.30
C LYS A 476 23.70 0.19 71.00
N GLU A 477 24.29 0.99 70.13
CA GLU A 477 25.68 0.88 69.62
C GLU A 477 26.02 -0.25 68.63
N GLY A 478 26.65 0.18 67.53
CA GLY A 478 27.72 -0.52 66.83
C GLY A 478 27.58 -0.50 65.31
N ARG A 479 28.05 0.53 64.66
CA ARG A 479 29.31 0.68 63.89
C ARG A 479 29.66 -0.39 62.83
N ARG A 480 29.80 0.11 61.60
CA ARG A 480 30.81 -0.27 60.57
C ARG A 480 30.64 -1.66 59.91
N GLU A 481 30.81 -1.90 58.62
CA GLU A 481 31.79 -1.46 57.62
C GLU A 481 31.37 -2.06 56.26
N SER A 482 31.60 -1.30 55.20
CA SER A 482 31.77 -1.89 53.87
C SER A 482 33.14 -2.56 53.74
N PRO A 483 33.42 -3.48 52.85
CA PRO A 483 34.02 -3.09 51.59
C PRO A 483 33.77 -4.00 50.33
N LYS A 484 33.85 -3.38 49.20
CA LYS A 484 34.56 -3.61 47.94
C LYS A 484 35.00 -5.03 47.54
N GLY A 485 34.85 -5.29 46.23
CA GLY A 485 35.76 -6.13 45.41
C GLY A 485 34.99 -6.93 44.35
N SER A 486 34.98 -6.57 43.12
CA SER A 486 35.90 -6.79 41.99
C SER A 486 35.86 -8.21 41.38
N GLY A 487 35.80 -8.27 40.07
CA GLY A 487 36.31 -9.37 39.24
C GLY A 487 35.28 -9.86 38.20
N LYS A 488 35.35 -9.41 36.97
CA LYS A 488 35.88 -10.04 35.73
C LYS A 488 35.61 -11.56 35.66
N ASP A 489 34.98 -12.06 34.60
CA ASP A 489 35.57 -12.33 33.30
C ASP A 489 34.56 -13.05 32.36
N LYS A 490 34.58 -12.63 31.09
CA LYS A 490 34.52 -13.36 29.83
C LYS A 490 33.80 -14.72 29.73
N ASN A 491 32.85 -14.83 28.77
CA ASN A 491 33.09 -15.69 27.60
C ASN A 491 31.95 -15.59 26.55
N ARG A 492 32.36 -15.18 25.35
CA ARG A 492 31.71 -15.48 24.07
C ARG A 492 32.31 -16.81 23.56
N PRO A 493 31.57 -17.64 22.81
CA PRO A 493 32.02 -17.92 21.46
C PRO A 493 30.91 -17.95 20.42
N ARG A 494 31.18 -17.26 19.30
CA ARG A 494 31.50 -17.75 17.94
C ARG A 494 30.48 -18.62 17.20
N ARG A 495 30.04 -18.01 16.10
CA ARG A 495 29.61 -18.52 14.79
C ARG A 495 30.00 -19.97 14.45
N GLN A 496 29.07 -20.64 13.80
CA GLN A 496 29.41 -21.51 12.65
C GLN A 496 28.33 -21.38 11.55
N THR A 497 28.85 -21.21 10.38
CA THR A 497 28.37 -21.19 9.01
C THR A 497 28.16 -22.61 8.48
N GLY A 498 27.30 -22.72 7.49
CA GLY A 498 27.17 -23.85 6.56
C GLY A 498 25.72 -23.90 6.12
N GLY A 499 25.28 -23.73 4.89
CA GLY A 499 25.88 -24.03 3.62
C GLY A 499 25.03 -25.07 2.90
N THR A 500 24.65 -24.75 1.63
CA THR A 500 24.11 -25.66 0.59
C THR A 500 22.63 -26.04 0.73
N ARG A 501 21.79 -25.81 -0.21
CA ARG A 501 21.72 -25.85 -1.68
C ARG A 501 20.64 -24.92 -2.23
#